data_642e3151bfcced9378ce40dbe7e4180f
#
_entry.id   642e3151bfcced9378ce40dbe7e4180f
#
_cell.length_a   1.000
_cell.length_b   1.000
_cell.length_c   1.000
_cell.angle_alpha   90.00
_cell.angle_beta   90.00
_cell.angle_gamma   90.00
#
_symmetry.space_group_name_H-M   'P 1'
#
loop_
_entity.id
_entity.type
_entity.pdbx_description
1 polymer ?
#
loop_
_entity_poly.entity_id
_entity_poly.type
_entity_poly.pdbx_seq_one_letter_code
_entity_poly.pdbx_strand_id
1 'polypeptide(L)'
;MKPGMRRFSIAGLILAGIAFATSIIAGSIKIFQLLKLLTLKNPENVNLILEISVGVIIFGLALYALMEPDKVRKFLTGRQVRYGSNSLVMSLAFIGILVVVNFLVYQKPQQWDVTESKEHTLAPETLDILLKIPEKVNATAFYSSQMSSEQAGKLLTDFKTNSNGKLEYQFIDPDLNPNAAIEAGITGDGKILLQMGDRKEIASYADEQELTQALIRLIYPQERVVYFLTGHGERDSQNGSEESITKVSQTLESKNYTVKILNLKAVNQVPEDAKVVIIAGPKKQVSAEEITLLEAYLEKGGALVVMEDPIALTDFGDQADPLAKDFEEKWGIALNNDFIIDPNGNPPIIAIGDPGMYGSHTITQKLSGLFTLFPRARSLSIKGEPTDINRTTLVQTTDIAWGETDIASIGQDVSYEEGVDNPGPLFMAIAAEDSVKKSRLVVFGNSEFAADVNFNAYGNGDLLINAIDWAAEQENLINLTPKEPITRSFNPLNQIQLIAVILGSICLMPGVALAGGIVSWIARRKRG
;
A
#
# COMPACT_ATOMS: atom_id res chain seq x y z
N MET A 1 34.04 57.83 -45.17
CA MET A 1 34.31 56.43 -45.58
C MET A 1 33.97 56.22 -47.07
N LYS A 2 34.90 55.63 -47.85
CA LYS A 2 34.62 55.30 -49.25
C LYS A 2 33.50 54.25 -49.35
N PRO A 3 32.51 54.32 -50.26
CA PRO A 3 31.35 53.42 -50.32
C PRO A 3 31.70 51.95 -50.45
N GLY A 4 32.88 51.59 -50.92
CA GLY A 4 33.36 50.23 -50.98
C GLY A 4 33.65 49.55 -49.64
N MET A 5 34.21 50.26 -48.64
CA MET A 5 34.54 49.74 -47.34
C MET A 5 33.31 49.39 -46.50
N ARG A 6 32.20 50.09 -46.68
CA ARG A 6 30.93 49.79 -46.02
C ARG A 6 30.26 48.46 -46.49
N ARG A 7 30.50 48.09 -47.74
CA ARG A 7 30.04 46.82 -48.31
C ARG A 7 30.78 45.61 -47.70
N PHE A 8 32.11 45.75 -47.48
CA PHE A 8 32.91 44.67 -46.88
C PHE A 8 32.63 44.49 -45.36
N SER A 9 32.36 45.57 -44.64
CA SER A 9 31.96 45.44 -43.23
C SER A 9 30.61 44.71 -43.03
N ILE A 10 29.61 45.01 -43.89
CA ILE A 10 28.33 44.34 -43.87
C ILE A 10 28.46 42.88 -44.29
N ALA A 11 29.30 42.58 -45.31
CA ALA A 11 29.59 41.21 -45.74
C ALA A 11 30.20 40.36 -44.61
N GLY A 12 31.15 40.91 -43.82
CA GLY A 12 31.72 40.25 -42.65
C GLY A 12 30.68 39.91 -41.58
N LEU A 13 29.75 40.84 -41.32
CA LEU A 13 28.67 40.61 -40.35
C LEU A 13 27.66 39.58 -40.80
N ILE A 14 27.29 39.56 -42.08
CA ILE A 14 26.40 38.53 -42.67
C ILE A 14 27.08 37.17 -42.60
N LEU A 15 28.36 37.10 -42.95
CA LEU A 15 29.13 35.85 -42.90
C LEU A 15 29.22 35.29 -41.47
N ALA A 16 29.47 36.13 -40.50
CA ALA A 16 29.45 35.75 -39.09
C ALA A 16 28.05 35.29 -38.61
N GLY A 17 26.99 35.95 -39.09
CA GLY A 17 25.59 35.56 -38.78
C GLY A 17 25.21 34.19 -39.33
N ILE A 18 25.57 33.91 -40.57
CA ILE A 18 25.33 32.58 -41.19
C ILE A 18 26.12 31.50 -40.46
N ALA A 19 27.42 31.77 -40.17
CA ALA A 19 28.26 30.82 -39.47
C ALA A 19 27.75 30.57 -38.00
N PHE A 20 27.18 31.57 -37.35
CA PHE A 20 26.56 31.45 -36.05
C PHE A 20 25.32 30.55 -36.10
N ALA A 21 24.44 30.71 -37.07
CA ALA A 21 23.29 29.82 -37.29
C ALA A 21 23.73 28.38 -37.55
N THR A 22 24.79 28.18 -38.34
CA THR A 22 25.37 26.85 -38.60
C THR A 22 25.96 26.23 -37.35
N SER A 23 26.63 27.01 -36.48
CA SER A 23 27.14 26.54 -35.20
C SER A 23 26.03 26.07 -34.26
N ILE A 24 24.89 26.79 -34.20
CA ILE A 24 23.74 26.39 -33.40
C ILE A 24 23.18 25.05 -33.88
N ILE A 25 23.00 24.89 -35.18
CA ILE A 25 22.48 23.64 -35.76
C ILE A 25 23.45 22.47 -35.48
N ALA A 26 24.73 22.65 -35.73
CA ALA A 26 25.73 21.61 -35.48
C ALA A 26 25.87 21.28 -33.98
N GLY A 27 25.81 22.28 -33.12
CA GLY A 27 25.81 22.11 -31.68
C GLY A 27 24.60 21.35 -31.15
N SER A 28 23.40 21.63 -31.68
CA SER A 28 22.18 20.91 -31.37
C SER A 28 22.27 19.43 -31.78
N ILE A 29 22.79 19.16 -32.96
CA ILE A 29 23.01 17.78 -33.46
C ILE A 29 23.99 17.04 -32.52
N LYS A 30 25.05 17.70 -32.05
CA LYS A 30 26.02 17.10 -31.13
C LYS A 30 25.41 16.82 -29.75
N ILE A 31 24.56 17.69 -29.27
CA ILE A 31 23.82 17.46 -28.01
C ILE A 31 22.88 16.24 -28.14
N PHE A 32 22.14 16.13 -29.26
CA PHE A 32 21.30 14.95 -29.51
C PHE A 32 22.09 13.64 -29.63
N GLN A 33 23.32 13.71 -30.18
CA GLN A 33 24.24 12.55 -30.21
C GLN A 33 24.71 12.17 -28.80
N LEU A 34 25.06 13.15 -27.97
CA LEU A 34 25.53 12.94 -26.58
C LEU A 34 24.43 12.34 -25.73
N LEU A 35 23.17 12.71 -26.00
CA LEU A 35 21.97 12.16 -25.36
C LEU A 35 21.51 10.82 -25.96
N LYS A 36 22.27 10.24 -26.92
CA LYS A 36 21.92 9.00 -27.65
C LYS A 36 20.57 9.05 -28.39
N LEU A 37 20.04 10.25 -28.66
CA LEU A 37 18.78 10.45 -29.38
C LEU A 37 18.95 10.45 -30.89
N LEU A 38 20.19 10.56 -31.38
CA LEU A 38 20.52 10.55 -32.80
C LEU A 38 21.84 9.80 -33.04
N THR A 39 21.84 8.83 -33.95
CA THR A 39 23.05 8.14 -34.39
C THR A 39 23.38 8.59 -35.82
N LEU A 40 24.53 9.21 -35.99
CA LEU A 40 25.02 9.64 -37.31
C LEU A 40 26.08 8.68 -37.86
N LYS A 41 26.04 8.49 -39.16
CA LYS A 41 26.98 7.62 -39.87
C LYS A 41 28.44 8.14 -39.85
N ASN A 42 28.63 9.49 -39.74
CA ASN A 42 29.94 10.14 -39.69
C ASN A 42 29.93 11.29 -38.66
N PRO A 43 30.15 11.02 -37.36
CA PRO A 43 30.10 12.04 -36.30
C PRO A 43 31.23 13.09 -36.40
N GLU A 44 32.36 12.77 -37.02
CA GLU A 44 33.50 13.66 -37.20
C GLU A 44 33.17 14.89 -38.02
N ASN A 45 32.28 14.77 -39.00
CA ASN A 45 31.87 15.88 -39.87
C ASN A 45 31.18 17.00 -39.08
N VAL A 46 30.45 16.68 -38.00
CA VAL A 46 29.77 17.67 -37.14
C VAL A 46 30.80 18.49 -36.35
N ASN A 47 31.87 17.87 -35.89
CA ASN A 47 32.95 18.55 -35.19
C ASN A 47 33.68 19.51 -36.13
N LEU A 48 33.99 19.04 -37.34
CA LEU A 48 34.65 19.87 -38.38
C LEU A 48 33.79 21.09 -38.76
N ILE A 49 32.49 20.91 -38.95
CA ILE A 49 31.54 22.00 -39.23
C ILE A 49 31.51 23.00 -38.07
N LEU A 50 31.54 22.53 -36.82
CA LEU A 50 31.56 23.38 -35.62
C LEU A 50 32.86 24.22 -35.56
N GLU A 51 34.02 23.61 -35.80
CA GLU A 51 35.32 24.28 -35.79
C GLU A 51 35.44 25.33 -36.88
N ILE A 52 35.04 24.97 -38.12
CA ILE A 52 35.04 25.90 -39.27
C ILE A 52 34.09 27.07 -38.99
N SER A 53 32.87 26.79 -38.50
CA SER A 53 31.91 27.87 -38.26
C SER A 53 32.35 28.83 -37.14
N VAL A 54 33.00 28.34 -36.09
CA VAL A 54 33.61 29.22 -35.06
C VAL A 54 34.73 30.06 -35.65
N GLY A 55 35.59 29.49 -36.45
CA GLY A 55 36.65 30.23 -37.17
C GLY A 55 36.09 31.34 -38.05
N VAL A 56 35.04 31.04 -38.84
CA VAL A 56 34.37 32.03 -39.71
C VAL A 56 33.66 33.13 -38.89
N ILE A 57 33.06 32.83 -37.73
CA ILE A 57 32.48 33.83 -36.81
C ILE A 57 33.57 34.80 -36.37
N ILE A 58 34.70 34.29 -35.86
CA ILE A 58 35.81 35.11 -35.37
C ILE A 58 36.36 35.99 -36.47
N PHE A 59 36.57 35.41 -37.65
CA PHE A 59 37.09 36.15 -38.83
C PHE A 59 36.12 37.26 -39.29
N GLY A 60 34.81 36.94 -39.39
CA GLY A 60 33.80 37.91 -39.81
C GLY A 60 33.62 39.07 -38.82
N LEU A 61 33.65 38.77 -37.50
CA LEU A 61 33.59 39.78 -36.45
C LEU A 61 34.87 40.63 -36.43
N ALA A 62 36.06 40.03 -36.60
CA ALA A 62 37.32 40.74 -36.69
C ALA A 62 37.36 41.70 -37.89
N LEU A 63 36.92 41.23 -39.06
CA LEU A 63 36.80 42.05 -40.25
C LEU A 63 35.84 43.23 -40.04
N TYR A 64 34.71 43.03 -39.38
CA TYR A 64 33.78 44.09 -39.01
C TYR A 64 34.41 45.10 -38.04
N ALA A 65 35.11 44.59 -37.01
CA ALA A 65 35.76 45.44 -36.00
C ALA A 65 36.89 46.31 -36.58
N LEU A 66 37.67 45.78 -37.52
CA LEU A 66 38.71 46.51 -38.21
C LEU A 66 38.15 47.58 -39.16
N MET A 67 37.00 47.30 -39.81
CA MET A 67 36.39 48.21 -40.80
C MET A 67 35.53 49.33 -40.17
N GLU A 68 34.94 49.08 -38.96
CA GLU A 68 34.02 49.99 -38.30
C GLU A 68 34.33 50.14 -36.79
N PRO A 69 35.54 50.54 -36.41
CA PRO A 69 36.01 50.58 -35.02
C PRO A 69 35.14 51.48 -34.11
N ASP A 70 34.66 52.61 -34.64
CA ASP A 70 33.82 53.54 -33.89
C ASP A 70 32.45 52.99 -33.53
N LYS A 71 31.87 52.15 -34.39
CA LYS A 71 30.57 51.47 -34.10
C LYS A 71 30.77 50.37 -33.08
N VAL A 72 31.84 49.60 -33.21
CA VAL A 72 32.17 48.54 -32.23
C VAL A 72 32.44 49.17 -30.83
N ARG A 73 33.20 50.29 -30.79
CA ARG A 73 33.44 50.99 -29.54
C ARG A 73 32.13 51.52 -28.91
N LYS A 74 31.26 52.16 -29.72
CA LYS A 74 29.93 52.62 -29.25
C LYS A 74 29.05 51.49 -28.78
N PHE A 75 29.08 50.31 -29.43
CA PHE A 75 28.34 49.13 -29.05
C PHE A 75 28.88 48.60 -27.72
N LEU A 76 30.20 48.39 -27.57
CA LEU A 76 30.83 47.84 -26.36
C LEU A 76 30.69 48.76 -25.13
N THR A 77 30.65 50.10 -25.33
CA THR A 77 30.49 51.08 -24.24
C THR A 77 29.02 51.50 -24.01
N GLY A 78 28.12 51.03 -24.87
CA GLY A 78 26.68 51.36 -24.81
C GLY A 78 25.95 50.79 -23.63
N ARG A 79 24.87 51.48 -23.18
CA ARG A 79 23.99 50.99 -22.11
C ARG A 79 23.42 49.60 -22.39
N GLN A 80 23.19 49.27 -23.67
CA GLN A 80 22.67 47.97 -24.09
C GLN A 80 23.62 46.81 -23.78
N VAL A 81 24.93 46.98 -23.92
CA VAL A 81 25.91 45.93 -23.58
C VAL A 81 26.02 45.79 -22.07
N ARG A 82 25.97 46.90 -21.32
CA ARG A 82 26.07 46.89 -19.84
C ARG A 82 24.86 46.17 -19.20
N TYR A 83 23.64 46.36 -19.71
CA TYR A 83 22.44 45.65 -19.22
C TYR A 83 22.32 44.25 -19.81
N GLY A 84 22.67 44.08 -21.08
CA GLY A 84 22.63 42.77 -21.76
C GLY A 84 23.66 41.78 -21.21
N SER A 85 24.89 42.23 -20.87
CA SER A 85 25.90 41.36 -20.25
C SER A 85 25.47 40.88 -18.86
N ASN A 86 24.82 41.73 -18.06
CA ASN A 86 24.32 41.35 -16.76
C ASN A 86 23.18 40.29 -16.88
N SER A 87 22.29 40.46 -17.84
CA SER A 87 21.25 39.49 -18.14
C SER A 87 21.84 38.16 -18.64
N LEU A 88 22.87 38.22 -19.47
CA LEU A 88 23.55 37.03 -20.00
C LEU A 88 24.27 36.24 -18.91
N VAL A 89 24.99 36.96 -18.00
CA VAL A 89 25.64 36.36 -16.83
C VAL A 89 24.61 35.71 -15.91
N MET A 90 23.49 36.40 -15.62
CA MET A 90 22.41 35.82 -14.82
C MET A 90 21.78 34.58 -15.48
N SER A 91 21.56 34.63 -16.80
CA SER A 91 21.02 33.46 -17.53
C SER A 91 21.98 32.27 -17.51
N LEU A 92 23.28 32.51 -17.72
CA LEU A 92 24.30 31.46 -17.63
C LEU A 92 24.42 30.89 -16.22
N ALA A 93 24.38 31.76 -15.18
CA ALA A 93 24.37 31.33 -13.79
C ALA A 93 23.13 30.49 -13.48
N PHE A 94 21.95 30.90 -13.94
CA PHE A 94 20.70 30.13 -13.78
C PHE A 94 20.76 28.77 -14.47
N ILE A 95 21.26 28.71 -15.72
CA ILE A 95 21.46 27.43 -16.42
C ILE A 95 22.48 26.57 -15.69
N GLY A 96 23.57 27.16 -15.19
CA GLY A 96 24.56 26.44 -14.39
C GLY A 96 23.95 25.84 -13.12
N ILE A 97 23.10 26.59 -12.40
CA ILE A 97 22.38 26.09 -11.23
C ILE A 97 21.44 24.95 -11.62
N LEU A 98 20.68 25.09 -12.71
CA LEU A 98 19.79 24.01 -13.19
C LEU A 98 20.57 22.74 -13.54
N VAL A 99 21.74 22.85 -14.16
CA VAL A 99 22.59 21.70 -14.48
C VAL A 99 23.09 21.02 -13.20
N VAL A 100 23.55 21.80 -12.21
CA VAL A 100 24.01 21.26 -10.93
C VAL A 100 22.86 20.60 -10.16
N VAL A 101 21.69 21.24 -10.09
CA VAL A 101 20.51 20.67 -9.43
C VAL A 101 20.09 19.37 -10.12
N ASN A 102 20.03 19.37 -11.46
CA ASN A 102 19.68 18.16 -12.23
C ASN A 102 20.70 17.03 -12.00
N PHE A 103 22.00 17.37 -11.99
CA PHE A 103 23.05 16.40 -11.70
C PHE A 103 22.96 15.81 -10.29
N LEU A 104 22.67 16.63 -9.26
CA LEU A 104 22.47 16.17 -7.89
C LEU A 104 21.23 15.27 -7.76
N VAL A 105 20.13 15.63 -8.42
CA VAL A 105 18.90 14.83 -8.47
C VAL A 105 19.15 13.50 -9.20
N TYR A 106 19.94 13.51 -10.27
CA TYR A 106 20.31 12.29 -10.99
C TYR A 106 21.19 11.34 -10.17
N GLN A 107 22.10 11.87 -9.33
CA GLN A 107 22.96 11.06 -8.47
C GLN A 107 22.21 10.40 -7.30
N LYS A 108 21.14 11.03 -6.81
CA LYS A 108 20.28 10.50 -5.74
C LYS A 108 18.83 10.69 -6.15
N PRO A 109 18.29 9.80 -7.00
CA PRO A 109 16.88 9.86 -7.39
C PRO A 109 16.01 9.60 -6.17
N GLN A 110 15.60 10.67 -5.49
CA GLN A 110 14.61 10.61 -4.45
C GLN A 110 13.25 10.66 -5.14
N GLN A 111 12.64 9.50 -5.30
CA GLN A 111 11.29 9.40 -5.85
C GLN A 111 10.30 9.65 -4.72
N TRP A 112 9.48 10.68 -4.88
CA TRP A 112 8.34 10.92 -4.00
C TRP A 112 7.08 10.42 -4.70
N ASP A 113 6.51 9.37 -4.15
CA ASP A 113 5.22 8.90 -4.62
C ASP A 113 4.13 9.85 -4.13
N VAL A 114 3.61 10.65 -5.05
CA VAL A 114 2.53 11.62 -4.80
C VAL A 114 1.16 11.08 -5.18
N THR A 115 1.07 9.79 -5.56
CA THR A 115 -0.21 9.14 -5.81
C THR A 115 -0.94 8.94 -4.49
N GLU A 116 -2.26 9.08 -4.49
CA GLU A 116 -3.11 8.91 -3.30
C GLU A 116 -2.95 7.54 -2.66
N SER A 117 -2.80 6.50 -3.49
CA SER A 117 -2.66 5.10 -3.09
C SER A 117 -1.21 4.63 -2.97
N LYS A 118 -0.22 5.53 -3.16
CA LYS A 118 1.23 5.19 -3.17
C LYS A 118 1.54 4.00 -4.08
N GLU A 119 1.02 4.03 -5.31
CA GLU A 119 1.12 2.94 -6.30
C GLU A 119 2.56 2.63 -6.73
N HIS A 120 3.49 3.55 -6.52
CA HIS A 120 4.90 3.42 -6.89
C HIS A 120 5.81 3.18 -5.68
N THR A 121 5.23 2.89 -4.51
CA THR A 121 5.96 2.57 -3.29
C THR A 121 5.49 1.21 -2.78
N LEU A 122 6.42 0.34 -2.41
CA LEU A 122 6.09 -0.95 -1.81
C LEU A 122 5.25 -0.75 -0.54
N ALA A 123 4.29 -1.65 -0.32
CA ALA A 123 3.48 -1.66 0.88
C ALA A 123 4.37 -1.77 2.13
N PRO A 124 3.95 -1.18 3.26
CA PRO A 124 4.70 -1.30 4.52
C PRO A 124 4.98 -2.75 4.92
N GLU A 125 4.03 -3.64 4.65
CA GLU A 125 4.11 -5.09 4.91
C GLU A 125 5.20 -5.75 4.05
N THR A 126 5.27 -5.38 2.77
CA THR A 126 6.34 -5.84 1.86
C THR A 126 7.71 -5.38 2.34
N LEU A 127 7.82 -4.12 2.78
CA LEU A 127 9.06 -3.57 3.33
C LEU A 127 9.48 -4.33 4.60
N ASP A 128 8.52 -4.63 5.49
CA ASP A 128 8.78 -5.39 6.71
C ASP A 128 9.31 -6.80 6.42
N ILE A 129 8.74 -7.52 5.42
CA ILE A 129 9.22 -8.86 5.07
C ILE A 129 10.60 -8.82 4.41
N LEU A 130 10.86 -7.83 3.56
CA LEU A 130 12.17 -7.65 2.92
C LEU A 130 13.29 -7.40 3.94
N LEU A 131 13.01 -6.68 5.02
CA LEU A 131 13.95 -6.46 6.12
C LEU A 131 14.18 -7.73 6.97
N LYS A 132 13.20 -8.63 7.04
CA LYS A 132 13.25 -9.88 7.82
C LYS A 132 13.89 -11.05 7.06
N ILE A 133 14.27 -10.89 5.78
CA ILE A 133 14.98 -11.94 5.03
C ILE A 133 16.22 -12.39 5.82
N PRO A 134 16.31 -13.67 6.23
CA PRO A 134 17.42 -14.13 7.08
C PRO A 134 18.71 -14.32 6.29
N GLU A 135 18.63 -14.88 5.08
CA GLU A 135 19.75 -15.25 4.20
C GLU A 135 19.55 -14.67 2.80
N LYS A 136 20.57 -14.79 1.95
CA LYS A 136 20.49 -14.28 0.58
C LYS A 136 19.43 -15.01 -0.24
N VAL A 137 18.52 -14.25 -0.87
CA VAL A 137 17.51 -14.73 -1.81
C VAL A 137 17.94 -14.40 -3.24
N ASN A 138 17.92 -15.38 -4.11
CA ASN A 138 18.13 -15.21 -5.54
C ASN A 138 16.78 -15.34 -6.26
N ALA A 139 16.36 -14.29 -6.94
CA ALA A 139 15.16 -14.28 -7.76
C ALA A 139 15.55 -14.49 -9.24
N THR A 140 15.04 -15.55 -9.86
CA THR A 140 15.24 -15.80 -11.28
C THR A 140 13.91 -15.62 -12.01
N ALA A 141 13.81 -14.56 -12.80
CA ALA A 141 12.61 -14.22 -13.56
C ALA A 141 12.71 -14.83 -14.98
N PHE A 142 11.74 -15.65 -15.35
CA PHE A 142 11.67 -16.34 -16.62
C PHE A 142 10.78 -15.56 -17.57
N TYR A 143 11.39 -14.85 -18.53
CA TYR A 143 10.73 -13.98 -19.50
C TYR A 143 11.31 -14.19 -20.88
N SER A 144 10.47 -14.64 -21.81
CA SER A 144 10.86 -14.77 -23.21
C SER A 144 10.93 -13.40 -23.91
N SER A 145 11.51 -13.39 -25.12
CA SER A 145 11.54 -12.20 -25.95
C SER A 145 10.15 -11.69 -26.39
N GLN A 146 9.09 -12.49 -26.21
CA GLN A 146 7.72 -12.16 -26.57
C GLN A 146 6.95 -11.46 -25.44
N MET A 147 7.44 -11.53 -24.21
CA MET A 147 6.80 -10.92 -23.03
C MET A 147 7.63 -9.75 -22.50
N SER A 148 6.98 -8.61 -22.24
CA SER A 148 7.67 -7.46 -21.65
C SER A 148 8.09 -7.74 -20.21
N SER A 149 9.38 -7.64 -19.93
CA SER A 149 9.96 -7.78 -18.58
C SER A 149 10.09 -6.45 -17.82
N GLU A 150 9.62 -5.33 -18.39
CA GLU A 150 9.84 -3.99 -17.82
C GLU A 150 9.20 -3.83 -16.44
N GLN A 151 7.95 -4.27 -16.27
CA GLN A 151 7.23 -4.21 -15.01
C GLN A 151 7.89 -5.09 -13.95
N ALA A 152 8.23 -6.33 -14.30
CA ALA A 152 8.96 -7.24 -13.43
C ALA A 152 10.32 -6.68 -13.02
N GLY A 153 11.03 -6.05 -13.94
CA GLY A 153 12.33 -5.44 -13.67
C GLY A 153 12.25 -4.28 -12.68
N LYS A 154 11.23 -3.42 -12.78
CA LYS A 154 10.98 -2.35 -11.81
C LYS A 154 10.69 -2.93 -10.42
N LEU A 155 9.75 -3.85 -10.32
CA LEU A 155 9.35 -4.47 -9.06
C LEU A 155 10.52 -5.20 -8.39
N LEU A 156 11.27 -6.01 -9.11
CA LEU A 156 12.45 -6.71 -8.59
C LEU A 156 13.57 -5.75 -8.18
N THR A 157 13.70 -4.61 -8.86
CA THR A 157 14.63 -3.54 -8.46
C THR A 157 14.23 -2.92 -7.12
N ASP A 158 12.94 -2.68 -6.92
CA ASP A 158 12.41 -2.14 -5.67
C ASP A 158 12.58 -3.14 -4.52
N PHE A 159 12.32 -4.43 -4.75
CA PHE A 159 12.57 -5.50 -3.79
C PHE A 159 14.06 -5.60 -3.43
N LYS A 160 14.96 -5.59 -4.43
CA LYS A 160 16.41 -5.58 -4.22
C LYS A 160 16.87 -4.38 -3.39
N THR A 161 16.41 -3.19 -3.75
CA THR A 161 16.80 -1.93 -3.09
C THR A 161 16.40 -1.92 -1.61
N ASN A 162 15.20 -2.43 -1.29
CA ASN A 162 14.65 -2.42 0.06
C ASN A 162 15.01 -3.64 0.91
N SER A 163 15.71 -4.65 0.35
CA SER A 163 16.13 -5.87 1.05
C SER A 163 17.47 -5.77 1.77
N ASN A 164 18.07 -4.57 1.88
CA ASN A 164 19.43 -4.39 2.41
C ASN A 164 20.49 -5.27 1.71
N GLY A 165 20.34 -5.50 0.40
CA GLY A 165 21.24 -6.29 -0.41
C GLY A 165 21.09 -7.82 -0.23
N LYS A 166 20.03 -8.26 0.45
CA LYS A 166 19.77 -9.70 0.65
C LYS A 166 18.99 -10.32 -0.50
N LEU A 167 18.35 -9.54 -1.38
CA LEU A 167 17.70 -10.05 -2.58
C LEU A 167 18.48 -9.61 -3.82
N GLU A 168 18.83 -10.59 -4.64
CA GLU A 168 19.40 -10.39 -5.97
C GLU A 168 18.49 -10.98 -7.02
N TYR A 169 18.51 -10.44 -8.25
CA TYR A 169 17.69 -10.97 -9.30
C TYR A 169 18.40 -11.03 -10.66
N GLN A 170 17.93 -11.95 -11.51
CA GLN A 170 18.35 -12.10 -12.89
C GLN A 170 17.17 -12.47 -13.78
N PHE A 171 17.27 -12.18 -15.06
CA PHE A 171 16.33 -12.63 -16.08
C PHE A 171 16.94 -13.78 -16.89
N ILE A 172 16.12 -14.78 -17.16
CA ILE A 172 16.47 -15.92 -18.05
C ILE A 172 15.35 -16.05 -19.07
N ASP A 173 15.72 -16.13 -20.35
CA ASP A 173 14.79 -16.45 -21.42
C ASP A 173 14.58 -17.99 -21.45
N PRO A 174 13.35 -18.48 -21.15
CA PRO A 174 13.07 -19.91 -21.09
C PRO A 174 13.14 -20.60 -22.45
N ASP A 175 12.94 -19.85 -23.55
CA ASP A 175 13.03 -20.39 -24.91
C ASP A 175 14.48 -20.62 -25.31
N LEU A 176 15.38 -19.74 -24.84
CA LEU A 176 16.82 -19.86 -25.08
C LEU A 176 17.49 -20.83 -24.09
N ASN A 177 16.93 -20.99 -22.88
CA ASN A 177 17.47 -21.81 -21.80
C ASN A 177 16.42 -22.79 -21.24
N PRO A 178 15.87 -23.72 -22.03
CA PRO A 178 14.81 -24.62 -21.59
C PRO A 178 15.21 -25.53 -20.42
N ASN A 179 16.48 -25.93 -20.34
CA ASN A 179 16.97 -26.74 -19.25
C ASN A 179 16.88 -26.01 -17.91
N ALA A 180 17.19 -24.71 -17.86
CA ALA A 180 17.09 -23.92 -16.65
C ALA A 180 15.63 -23.77 -16.18
N ALA A 181 14.68 -23.63 -17.13
CA ALA A 181 13.26 -23.56 -16.82
C ALA A 181 12.74 -24.91 -16.25
N ILE A 182 13.14 -26.03 -16.86
CA ILE A 182 12.76 -27.38 -16.39
C ILE A 182 13.32 -27.65 -15.00
N GLU A 183 14.60 -27.33 -14.74
CA GLU A 183 15.25 -27.51 -13.44
C GLU A 183 14.62 -26.62 -12.36
N ALA A 184 14.13 -25.46 -12.74
CA ALA A 184 13.38 -24.55 -11.89
C ALA A 184 11.93 -24.97 -11.65
N GLY A 185 11.43 -26.00 -12.37
CA GLY A 185 10.01 -26.41 -12.33
C GLY A 185 9.07 -25.39 -12.98
N ILE A 186 9.60 -24.54 -13.87
CA ILE A 186 8.84 -23.48 -14.54
C ILE A 186 8.16 -24.02 -15.80
N THR A 187 6.85 -23.84 -15.87
CA THR A 187 6.05 -24.09 -17.07
C THR A 187 5.43 -22.77 -17.50
N GLY A 188 5.90 -22.21 -18.63
CA GLY A 188 5.38 -20.96 -19.18
C GLY A 188 6.21 -19.73 -18.78
N ASP A 189 5.80 -18.60 -19.32
CA ASP A 189 6.47 -17.31 -19.28
C ASP A 189 5.98 -16.44 -18.11
N GLY A 190 6.76 -15.45 -17.69
CA GLY A 190 6.37 -14.45 -16.68
C GLY A 190 6.47 -14.90 -15.22
N LYS A 191 7.02 -16.09 -14.94
CA LYS A 191 7.17 -16.62 -13.59
C LYS A 191 8.51 -16.26 -12.96
N ILE A 192 8.53 -16.18 -11.63
CA ILE A 192 9.72 -15.82 -10.87
C ILE A 192 10.01 -16.89 -9.83
N LEU A 193 11.15 -17.57 -9.96
CA LEU A 193 11.67 -18.48 -8.94
C LEU A 193 12.42 -17.69 -7.87
N LEU A 194 12.01 -17.81 -6.62
CA LEU A 194 12.73 -17.34 -5.45
C LEU A 194 13.46 -18.52 -4.80
N GLN A 195 14.75 -18.37 -4.55
CA GLN A 195 15.55 -19.41 -3.92
C GLN A 195 16.36 -18.86 -2.74
N MET A 196 16.31 -19.56 -1.60
CA MET A 196 17.05 -19.26 -0.38
C MET A 196 17.66 -20.55 0.19
N GLY A 197 18.97 -20.75 0.02
CA GLY A 197 19.61 -22.03 0.26
C GLY A 197 19.01 -23.11 -0.63
N ASP A 198 18.52 -24.21 -0.03
CA ASP A 198 17.87 -25.32 -0.74
C ASP A 198 16.36 -25.11 -0.97
N ARG A 199 15.76 -24.09 -0.34
CA ARG A 199 14.33 -23.79 -0.44
C ARG A 199 14.03 -23.01 -1.71
N LYS A 200 12.92 -23.37 -2.37
CA LYS A 200 12.48 -22.75 -3.62
C LYS A 200 10.97 -22.47 -3.55
N GLU A 201 10.58 -21.30 -4.01
CA GLU A 201 9.20 -20.87 -4.18
C GLU A 201 9.01 -20.21 -5.53
N ILE A 202 7.86 -20.39 -6.15
CA ILE A 202 7.55 -19.81 -7.46
C ILE A 202 6.43 -18.80 -7.29
N ALA A 203 6.70 -17.55 -7.68
CA ALA A 203 5.67 -16.54 -7.91
C ALA A 203 5.14 -16.70 -9.33
N SER A 204 3.83 -16.83 -9.47
CA SER A 204 3.15 -17.13 -10.74
C SER A 204 3.17 -15.96 -11.72
N TYR A 205 3.30 -14.74 -11.23
CA TYR A 205 3.38 -13.49 -11.99
C TYR A 205 4.11 -12.40 -11.18
N ALA A 206 4.57 -11.35 -11.88
CA ALA A 206 5.32 -10.26 -11.27
C ALA A 206 4.40 -9.16 -10.77
N ASP A 207 3.76 -9.37 -9.63
CA ASP A 207 3.16 -8.32 -8.83
C ASP A 207 3.67 -8.34 -7.38
N GLU A 208 3.42 -7.26 -6.66
CA GLU A 208 3.93 -7.08 -5.32
C GLU A 208 3.37 -8.13 -4.34
N GLN A 209 2.07 -8.41 -4.45
CA GLN A 209 1.38 -9.33 -3.56
C GLN A 209 1.92 -10.76 -3.71
N GLU A 210 1.99 -11.26 -4.93
CA GLU A 210 2.46 -12.62 -5.23
C GLU A 210 3.92 -12.83 -4.84
N LEU A 211 4.80 -11.84 -5.12
CA LEU A 211 6.20 -11.91 -4.70
C LEU A 211 6.36 -11.88 -3.18
N THR A 212 5.57 -11.07 -2.48
CA THR A 212 5.60 -11.00 -1.02
C THR A 212 5.11 -12.30 -0.39
N GLN A 213 4.04 -12.89 -0.92
CA GLN A 213 3.53 -14.20 -0.48
C GLN A 213 4.59 -15.30 -0.70
N ALA A 214 5.21 -15.35 -1.88
CA ALA A 214 6.27 -16.31 -2.17
C ALA A 214 7.47 -16.14 -1.23
N LEU A 215 7.83 -14.89 -0.87
CA LEU A 215 8.86 -14.62 0.14
C LEU A 215 8.43 -15.09 1.54
N ILE A 216 7.19 -14.89 1.94
CA ILE A 216 6.66 -15.38 3.22
C ILE A 216 6.76 -16.91 3.29
N ARG A 217 6.30 -17.63 2.24
CA ARG A 217 6.44 -19.09 2.17
C ARG A 217 7.90 -19.55 2.23
N LEU A 218 8.78 -18.84 1.53
CA LEU A 218 10.21 -19.16 1.50
C LEU A 218 10.90 -18.98 2.85
N ILE A 219 10.56 -17.90 3.57
CA ILE A 219 11.15 -17.56 4.89
C ILE A 219 10.55 -18.43 5.99
N TYR A 220 9.23 -18.66 5.94
CA TYR A 220 8.45 -19.40 6.94
C TYR A 220 7.83 -20.68 6.34
N PRO A 221 8.61 -21.72 6.05
CA PRO A 221 8.15 -22.91 5.32
C PRO A 221 7.29 -23.87 6.15
N GLN A 222 7.09 -23.60 7.44
CA GLN A 222 6.27 -24.48 8.28
C GLN A 222 4.80 -24.39 7.88
N GLU A 223 4.20 -25.54 7.60
CA GLU A 223 2.77 -25.67 7.38
C GLU A 223 2.01 -25.34 8.67
N ARG A 224 1.01 -24.48 8.59
CA ARG A 224 0.17 -24.05 9.71
C ARG A 224 -1.27 -24.34 9.35
N VAL A 225 -1.85 -25.27 10.06
CA VAL A 225 -3.23 -25.67 9.79
C VAL A 225 -4.15 -24.93 10.74
N VAL A 226 -5.12 -24.20 10.19
CA VAL A 226 -6.23 -23.60 10.93
C VAL A 226 -7.52 -24.30 10.54
N TYR A 227 -8.37 -24.52 11.53
CA TYR A 227 -9.65 -25.19 11.35
C TYR A 227 -10.79 -24.24 11.64
N PHE A 228 -11.72 -24.09 10.71
CA PHE A 228 -13.02 -23.45 10.99
C PHE A 228 -14.01 -24.50 11.48
N LEU A 229 -14.54 -24.27 12.69
CA LEU A 229 -15.60 -25.11 13.23
C LEU A 229 -16.85 -25.00 12.36
N THR A 230 -17.54 -26.11 12.15
CA THR A 230 -18.78 -26.19 11.38
C THR A 230 -19.76 -27.17 12.03
N GLY A 231 -21.04 -26.97 11.78
CA GLY A 231 -22.11 -27.83 12.31
C GLY A 231 -23.15 -27.09 13.14
N HIS A 232 -22.89 -25.83 13.49
CA HIS A 232 -23.77 -25.01 14.32
C HIS A 232 -24.28 -23.76 13.57
N GLY A 233 -24.14 -23.70 12.24
CA GLY A 233 -24.56 -22.55 11.44
C GLY A 233 -23.57 -21.38 11.47
N GLU A 234 -22.31 -21.67 11.67
CA GLU A 234 -21.20 -20.72 11.59
C GLU A 234 -21.12 -20.10 10.18
N ARG A 235 -20.45 -18.95 10.08
CA ARG A 235 -20.21 -18.31 8.78
C ARG A 235 -19.38 -19.20 7.86
N ASP A 236 -19.77 -19.26 6.59
CA ASP A 236 -19.10 -20.10 5.59
C ASP A 236 -17.72 -19.55 5.23
N SER A 237 -16.69 -20.37 5.39
CA SER A 237 -15.30 -20.03 5.07
C SER A 237 -14.89 -20.42 3.63
N GLN A 238 -15.75 -21.09 2.87
CA GLN A 238 -15.44 -21.66 1.54
C GLN A 238 -16.27 -21.04 0.42
N ASN A 239 -17.59 -20.81 0.66
CA ASN A 239 -18.49 -20.29 -0.37
C ASN A 239 -18.76 -18.80 -0.13
N GLY A 240 -18.32 -17.95 -1.07
CA GLY A 240 -18.38 -16.50 -0.94
C GLY A 240 -19.81 -15.94 -1.02
N SER A 241 -20.19 -15.19 -0.01
CA SER A 241 -21.34 -14.28 0.04
C SER A 241 -20.97 -13.09 0.89
N GLU A 242 -21.80 -12.06 0.94
CA GLU A 242 -21.54 -10.89 1.79
C GLU A 242 -21.41 -11.26 3.28
N GLU A 243 -22.13 -12.29 3.73
CA GLU A 243 -22.14 -12.79 5.11
C GLU A 243 -21.07 -13.85 5.41
N SER A 244 -20.40 -14.37 4.38
CA SER A 244 -19.33 -15.37 4.50
C SER A 244 -18.06 -14.76 5.09
N ILE A 245 -17.07 -15.63 5.37
CA ILE A 245 -15.71 -15.25 5.80
C ILE A 245 -14.66 -15.83 4.86
N THR A 246 -14.95 -15.84 3.55
CA THR A 246 -14.02 -16.37 2.55
C THR A 246 -12.79 -15.52 2.38
N LYS A 247 -12.87 -14.19 2.58
CA LYS A 247 -11.71 -13.30 2.58
C LYS A 247 -10.75 -13.61 3.72
N VAL A 248 -11.26 -14.02 4.89
CA VAL A 248 -10.42 -14.50 6.00
C VAL A 248 -9.62 -15.72 5.56
N SER A 249 -10.28 -16.71 4.96
CA SER A 249 -9.63 -17.94 4.46
C SER A 249 -8.58 -17.63 3.42
N GLN A 250 -8.91 -16.83 2.39
CA GLN A 250 -7.98 -16.40 1.33
C GLN A 250 -6.77 -15.65 1.88
N THR A 251 -6.99 -14.76 2.85
CA THR A 251 -5.90 -14.02 3.50
C THR A 251 -4.98 -14.96 4.28
N LEU A 252 -5.53 -15.93 5.02
CA LEU A 252 -4.74 -16.92 5.74
C LEU A 252 -3.94 -17.81 4.78
N GLU A 253 -4.54 -18.27 3.69
CA GLU A 253 -3.86 -19.04 2.65
C GLU A 253 -2.71 -18.24 2.02
N SER A 254 -2.91 -16.94 1.78
CA SER A 254 -1.86 -16.05 1.28
C SER A 254 -0.68 -15.90 2.24
N LYS A 255 -0.90 -16.12 3.53
CA LYS A 255 0.12 -16.12 4.61
C LYS A 255 0.69 -17.50 4.91
N ASN A 256 0.51 -18.48 4.01
CA ASN A 256 0.98 -19.85 4.14
C ASN A 256 0.29 -20.65 5.28
N TYR A 257 -0.99 -20.38 5.52
CA TYR A 257 -1.83 -21.25 6.32
C TYR A 257 -2.55 -22.25 5.42
N THR A 258 -2.73 -23.46 5.91
CA THR A 258 -3.65 -24.44 5.32
C THR A 258 -4.98 -24.34 6.04
N VAL A 259 -6.01 -23.88 5.33
CA VAL A 259 -7.37 -23.71 5.88
C VAL A 259 -8.19 -24.98 5.68
N LYS A 260 -8.75 -25.50 6.78
CA LYS A 260 -9.61 -26.70 6.78
C LYS A 260 -10.90 -26.44 7.57
N ILE A 261 -11.92 -27.25 7.33
CA ILE A 261 -13.15 -27.27 8.12
C ILE A 261 -13.10 -28.40 9.14
N LEU A 262 -13.70 -28.17 10.33
CA LEU A 262 -13.77 -29.14 11.41
C LEU A 262 -15.22 -29.33 11.85
N ASN A 263 -15.73 -30.53 11.71
CA ASN A 263 -17.01 -30.93 12.32
C ASN A 263 -16.71 -31.88 13.49
N LEU A 264 -16.76 -31.36 14.72
CA LEU A 264 -16.40 -32.11 15.93
C LEU A 264 -17.32 -33.30 16.16
N LYS A 265 -18.60 -33.22 15.81
CA LYS A 265 -19.53 -34.34 15.90
C LYS A 265 -19.16 -35.52 14.97
N ALA A 266 -18.55 -35.20 13.84
CA ALA A 266 -18.14 -36.22 12.89
C ALA A 266 -16.78 -36.84 13.23
N VAL A 267 -15.83 -36.02 13.69
CA VAL A 267 -14.42 -36.41 13.91
C VAL A 267 -14.16 -36.84 15.36
N ASN A 268 -14.96 -36.32 16.30
CA ASN A 268 -14.87 -36.59 17.75
C ASN A 268 -13.51 -36.28 18.39
N GLN A 269 -12.72 -35.41 17.77
CA GLN A 269 -11.48 -34.86 18.33
C GLN A 269 -11.02 -33.64 17.52
N VAL A 270 -10.24 -32.74 18.12
CA VAL A 270 -9.52 -31.73 17.37
C VAL A 270 -8.27 -32.39 16.76
N PRO A 271 -7.99 -32.23 15.44
CA PRO A 271 -6.81 -32.82 14.82
C PRO A 271 -5.50 -32.33 15.43
N GLU A 272 -4.50 -33.19 15.49
CA GLU A 272 -3.20 -32.88 16.13
C GLU A 272 -2.38 -31.82 15.34
N ASP A 273 -2.68 -31.66 14.03
CA ASP A 273 -2.06 -30.63 13.18
C ASP A 273 -2.70 -29.25 13.36
N ALA A 274 -3.81 -29.13 14.10
CA ALA A 274 -4.48 -27.86 14.35
C ALA A 274 -3.58 -26.91 15.14
N LYS A 275 -3.29 -25.73 14.58
CA LYS A 275 -2.64 -24.63 15.30
C LYS A 275 -3.67 -23.71 15.95
N VAL A 276 -4.77 -23.45 15.27
CA VAL A 276 -5.90 -22.64 15.78
C VAL A 276 -7.20 -23.28 15.33
N VAL A 277 -8.19 -23.30 16.21
CA VAL A 277 -9.59 -23.55 15.84
C VAL A 277 -10.35 -22.22 15.91
N ILE A 278 -11.07 -21.91 14.84
CA ILE A 278 -11.84 -20.68 14.67
C ILE A 278 -13.32 -21.00 14.74
N ILE A 279 -14.05 -20.33 15.63
CA ILE A 279 -15.51 -20.45 15.81
C ILE A 279 -16.12 -19.13 15.36
N ALA A 280 -16.85 -19.12 14.25
CA ALA A 280 -17.28 -17.90 13.60
C ALA A 280 -18.79 -17.69 13.60
N GLY A 281 -19.33 -17.21 14.70
CA GLY A 281 -20.75 -16.87 14.86
C GLY A 281 -21.69 -18.09 14.76
N PRO A 282 -21.59 -19.07 15.65
CA PRO A 282 -22.49 -20.21 15.67
C PRO A 282 -23.92 -19.72 15.87
N LYS A 283 -24.86 -20.25 15.08
CA LYS A 283 -26.30 -19.96 15.22
C LYS A 283 -27.01 -20.95 16.13
N LYS A 284 -26.40 -22.10 16.38
CA LYS A 284 -26.85 -23.12 17.32
C LYS A 284 -25.77 -23.34 18.36
N GLN A 285 -26.18 -23.76 19.54
CA GLN A 285 -25.26 -24.03 20.64
C GLN A 285 -24.25 -25.11 20.29
N VAL A 286 -22.99 -24.88 20.62
CA VAL A 286 -21.95 -25.92 20.65
C VAL A 286 -22.26 -26.86 21.81
N SER A 287 -22.32 -28.16 21.57
CA SER A 287 -22.75 -29.13 22.61
C SER A 287 -21.69 -29.29 23.71
N ALA A 288 -22.09 -29.72 24.88
CA ALA A 288 -21.19 -29.97 26.01
C ALA A 288 -20.09 -30.99 25.70
N GLU A 289 -20.40 -31.98 24.85
CA GLU A 289 -19.44 -32.97 24.39
C GLU A 289 -18.37 -32.33 23.50
N GLU A 290 -18.77 -31.43 22.59
CA GLU A 290 -17.84 -30.70 21.71
C GLU A 290 -16.98 -29.70 22.51
N ILE A 291 -17.55 -29.02 23.49
CA ILE A 291 -16.81 -28.14 24.42
C ILE A 291 -15.74 -28.95 25.17
N THR A 292 -16.07 -30.17 25.64
CA THR A 292 -15.05 -31.04 26.27
C THR A 292 -13.89 -31.38 25.33
N LEU A 293 -14.15 -31.55 24.02
CA LEU A 293 -13.08 -31.78 23.04
C LEU A 293 -12.22 -30.53 22.80
N LEU A 294 -12.83 -29.33 22.77
CA LEU A 294 -12.13 -28.06 22.68
C LEU A 294 -11.28 -27.80 23.93
N GLU A 295 -11.82 -28.11 25.12
CA GLU A 295 -11.07 -28.03 26.37
C GLU A 295 -9.85 -28.96 26.36
N ALA A 296 -10.02 -30.21 25.93
CA ALA A 296 -8.93 -31.17 25.85
C ALA A 296 -7.84 -30.71 24.85
N TYR A 297 -8.20 -29.96 23.84
CA TYR A 297 -7.28 -29.33 22.90
C TYR A 297 -6.54 -28.15 23.56
N LEU A 298 -7.24 -27.27 24.28
CA LEU A 298 -6.64 -26.16 25.03
C LEU A 298 -5.70 -26.66 26.15
N GLU A 299 -6.06 -27.75 26.85
CA GLU A 299 -5.19 -28.38 27.87
C GLU A 299 -3.82 -28.83 27.30
N LYS A 300 -3.72 -29.05 26.00
CA LYS A 300 -2.50 -29.42 25.29
C LYS A 300 -1.74 -28.23 24.68
N GLY A 301 -2.13 -27.00 25.03
CA GLY A 301 -1.53 -25.79 24.47
C GLY A 301 -2.14 -25.37 23.13
N GLY A 302 -3.35 -25.81 22.79
CA GLY A 302 -4.07 -25.37 21.61
C GLY A 302 -4.55 -23.93 21.70
N ALA A 303 -5.09 -23.39 20.62
CA ALA A 303 -5.59 -22.02 20.58
C ALA A 303 -6.96 -21.89 19.91
N LEU A 304 -7.79 -21.00 20.44
CA LEU A 304 -9.11 -20.68 19.91
C LEU A 304 -9.20 -19.20 19.53
N VAL A 305 -9.84 -18.92 18.40
CA VAL A 305 -10.33 -17.59 18.04
C VAL A 305 -11.84 -17.69 17.86
N VAL A 306 -12.57 -16.99 18.72
CA VAL A 306 -14.00 -17.16 18.85
C VAL A 306 -14.69 -15.82 18.60
N MET A 307 -15.68 -15.84 17.76
CA MET A 307 -16.54 -14.71 17.43
C MET A 307 -17.97 -15.09 17.78
N GLU A 308 -18.51 -14.52 18.84
CA GLU A 308 -19.83 -14.84 19.38
C GLU A 308 -20.80 -13.69 19.19
N ASP A 309 -21.82 -13.90 18.38
CA ASP A 309 -22.88 -12.91 18.16
C ASP A 309 -23.78 -12.77 19.40
N PRO A 310 -24.48 -11.63 19.57
CA PRO A 310 -25.55 -11.51 20.58
C PRO A 310 -26.57 -12.64 20.47
N ILE A 311 -27.06 -13.15 21.59
CA ILE A 311 -27.98 -14.29 21.65
C ILE A 311 -29.21 -14.04 20.75
N ALA A 312 -29.72 -12.83 20.71
CA ALA A 312 -30.87 -12.46 19.88
C ALA A 312 -30.64 -12.64 18.34
N LEU A 313 -29.39 -12.76 17.92
CA LEU A 313 -29.03 -13.02 16.51
C LEU A 313 -28.75 -14.51 16.25
N THR A 314 -29.02 -15.38 17.21
CA THR A 314 -28.82 -16.82 17.16
C THR A 314 -30.16 -17.57 17.28
N ASP A 315 -30.13 -18.89 17.08
CA ASP A 315 -31.25 -19.79 17.30
C ASP A 315 -31.24 -20.41 18.73
N PHE A 316 -30.51 -19.80 19.70
CA PHE A 316 -30.38 -20.35 21.06
C PHE A 316 -31.68 -20.27 21.86
N GLY A 317 -32.54 -19.32 21.52
CA GLY A 317 -33.78 -19.05 22.27
C GLY A 317 -33.45 -18.57 23.69
N ASP A 318 -34.22 -19.06 24.67
CA ASP A 318 -34.03 -18.74 26.10
C ASP A 318 -32.97 -19.61 26.77
N GLN A 319 -32.24 -20.44 26.06
CA GLN A 319 -31.23 -21.33 26.62
C GLN A 319 -29.91 -20.59 26.82
N ALA A 320 -29.25 -20.87 27.97
CA ALA A 320 -27.92 -20.36 28.21
C ALA A 320 -26.93 -20.91 27.18
N ASP A 321 -26.00 -20.08 26.76
CA ASP A 321 -24.89 -20.45 25.85
C ASP A 321 -23.85 -21.27 26.64
N PRO A 322 -23.66 -22.57 26.38
CA PRO A 322 -22.72 -23.40 27.12
C PRO A 322 -21.26 -22.99 26.86
N LEU A 323 -20.93 -22.49 25.67
CA LEU A 323 -19.58 -22.06 25.32
C LEU A 323 -19.21 -20.74 26.06
N ALA A 324 -20.13 -19.77 26.10
CA ALA A 324 -19.95 -18.54 26.86
C ALA A 324 -19.79 -18.81 28.34
N LYS A 325 -20.56 -19.77 28.90
CA LYS A 325 -20.43 -20.20 30.28
C LYS A 325 -19.06 -20.81 30.57
N ASP A 326 -18.54 -21.65 29.69
CA ASP A 326 -17.21 -22.25 29.82
C ASP A 326 -16.11 -21.17 29.85
N PHE A 327 -16.20 -20.18 28.98
CA PHE A 327 -15.24 -19.07 28.96
C PHE A 327 -15.31 -18.21 30.24
N GLU A 328 -16.48 -17.98 30.76
CA GLU A 328 -16.60 -17.26 32.04
C GLU A 328 -16.00 -18.06 33.21
N GLU A 329 -16.31 -19.35 33.31
CA GLU A 329 -15.86 -20.20 34.42
C GLU A 329 -14.35 -20.49 34.36
N LYS A 330 -13.79 -20.75 33.19
CA LYS A 330 -12.40 -21.19 33.04
C LYS A 330 -11.42 -20.09 32.67
N TRP A 331 -11.86 -19.15 31.84
CA TRP A 331 -11.01 -18.06 31.31
C TRP A 331 -11.32 -16.72 31.96
N GLY A 332 -12.42 -16.62 32.74
CA GLY A 332 -12.86 -15.37 33.33
C GLY A 332 -13.27 -14.32 32.29
N ILE A 333 -13.75 -14.75 31.12
CA ILE A 333 -14.28 -13.89 30.08
C ILE A 333 -15.77 -14.13 29.95
N ALA A 334 -16.56 -13.16 30.41
CA ALA A 334 -18.02 -13.21 30.31
C ALA A 334 -18.47 -12.49 29.01
N LEU A 335 -19.42 -13.13 28.32
CA LEU A 335 -20.11 -12.56 27.18
C LEU A 335 -21.47 -12.03 27.65
N ASN A 336 -21.60 -10.71 27.68
CA ASN A 336 -22.83 -10.09 28.21
C ASN A 336 -24.00 -10.25 27.24
N ASN A 337 -25.22 -10.32 27.75
CA ASN A 337 -26.42 -10.40 26.92
C ASN A 337 -26.97 -8.99 26.67
N ASP A 338 -26.28 -8.24 25.82
CA ASP A 338 -26.61 -6.87 25.44
C ASP A 338 -26.27 -6.62 23.95
N PHE A 339 -26.68 -5.45 23.46
CA PHE A 339 -26.18 -4.89 22.20
C PHE A 339 -25.46 -3.58 22.50
N ILE A 340 -24.28 -3.41 21.94
CA ILE A 340 -23.55 -2.16 22.09
C ILE A 340 -24.22 -1.08 21.23
N ILE A 341 -24.62 0.00 21.86
CA ILE A 341 -25.07 1.22 21.22
C ILE A 341 -23.97 2.27 21.36
N ASP A 342 -23.43 2.71 20.25
CA ASP A 342 -22.37 3.72 20.20
C ASP A 342 -22.85 4.97 19.47
N PRO A 343 -23.06 6.09 20.18
CA PRO A 343 -23.47 7.34 19.54
C PRO A 343 -22.51 7.88 18.46
N ASN A 344 -21.26 7.43 18.44
CA ASN A 344 -20.30 7.76 17.39
C ASN A 344 -20.50 6.93 16.12
N GLY A 345 -21.21 5.80 16.22
CA GLY A 345 -21.53 4.92 15.10
C GLY A 345 -22.64 5.47 14.21
N ASN A 346 -22.63 5.12 12.94
CA ASN A 346 -23.70 5.48 12.02
C ASN A 346 -24.09 4.28 11.12
N PRO A 347 -25.20 3.58 11.43
CA PRO A 347 -26.13 3.80 12.56
C PRO A 347 -25.48 3.44 13.92
N PRO A 348 -26.05 3.91 15.07
CA PRO A 348 -25.47 3.72 16.41
C PRO A 348 -25.30 2.26 16.85
N ILE A 349 -25.90 1.30 16.18
CA ILE A 349 -25.71 -0.14 16.41
C ILE A 349 -24.39 -0.66 15.81
N ILE A 350 -23.59 0.20 15.19
CA ILE A 350 -22.22 -0.11 14.76
C ILE A 350 -21.27 0.50 15.80
N ALA A 351 -20.74 -0.34 16.67
CA ALA A 351 -19.76 0.09 17.64
C ALA A 351 -18.39 0.35 17.00
N ILE A 352 -17.71 1.40 17.44
CA ILE A 352 -16.43 1.85 16.89
C ILE A 352 -15.32 1.52 17.87
N GLY A 353 -14.33 0.73 17.42
CA GLY A 353 -13.05 0.59 18.10
C GLY A 353 -12.12 1.74 17.71
N ASP A 354 -11.90 2.67 18.64
CA ASP A 354 -11.00 3.80 18.43
C ASP A 354 -9.54 3.38 18.64
N PRO A 355 -8.62 3.69 17.73
CA PRO A 355 -7.20 3.40 17.88
C PRO A 355 -6.58 3.91 19.17
N GLY A 356 -7.06 5.03 19.71
CA GLY A 356 -6.63 5.60 20.97
C GLY A 356 -7.07 4.79 22.21
N MET A 357 -8.01 3.88 22.04
CA MET A 357 -8.60 3.05 23.09
C MET A 357 -8.19 1.57 22.99
N TYR A 358 -7.28 1.22 22.06
CA TYR A 358 -6.79 -0.15 21.95
C TYR A 358 -5.89 -0.53 23.11
N GLY A 359 -6.07 -1.75 23.60
CA GLY A 359 -5.19 -2.33 24.61
C GLY A 359 -3.76 -2.52 24.08
N SER A 360 -2.79 -2.43 25.00
CA SER A 360 -1.39 -2.68 24.66
C SER A 360 -1.13 -4.17 24.49
N HIS A 361 -1.26 -4.66 23.28
CA HIS A 361 -1.07 -6.06 22.93
C HIS A 361 -0.46 -6.20 21.53
N THR A 362 0.26 -7.30 21.26
CA THR A 362 0.87 -7.55 19.94
C THR A 362 -0.16 -7.51 18.80
N ILE A 363 -1.38 -7.99 19.04
CA ILE A 363 -2.50 -7.98 18.08
C ILE A 363 -2.84 -6.56 17.63
N THR A 364 -2.87 -5.61 18.54
CA THR A 364 -3.30 -4.22 18.31
C THR A 364 -2.17 -3.25 18.05
N GLN A 365 -0.93 -3.65 18.32
CA GLN A 365 0.24 -2.76 18.33
C GLN A 365 0.45 -1.99 17.00
N LYS A 366 0.14 -2.60 15.87
CA LYS A 366 0.30 -1.97 14.55
C LYS A 366 -1.03 -1.50 13.92
N LEU A 367 -2.14 -1.64 14.64
CA LEU A 367 -3.43 -1.08 14.23
C LEU A 367 -3.55 0.41 14.55
N SER A 368 -2.50 1.04 15.07
CA SER A 368 -2.48 2.45 15.45
C SER A 368 -2.85 3.33 14.24
N GLY A 369 -3.95 4.08 14.38
CA GLY A 369 -4.50 4.94 13.34
C GLY A 369 -5.61 4.31 12.48
N LEU A 370 -5.91 3.03 12.63
CA LEU A 370 -7.02 2.37 11.97
C LEU A 370 -8.17 2.13 12.95
N PHE A 371 -9.37 2.61 12.62
CA PHE A 371 -10.59 2.26 13.32
C PHE A 371 -10.98 0.82 13.04
N THR A 372 -11.77 0.20 13.94
CA THR A 372 -12.45 -1.06 13.67
C THR A 372 -13.95 -0.88 13.89
N LEU A 373 -14.77 -1.58 13.10
CA LEU A 373 -16.22 -1.47 13.13
C LEU A 373 -16.83 -2.80 13.54
N PHE A 374 -17.67 -2.78 14.56
CA PHE A 374 -18.37 -3.95 15.10
C PHE A 374 -19.89 -3.77 14.97
N PRO A 375 -20.49 -4.17 13.84
CA PRO A 375 -21.94 -4.08 13.65
C PRO A 375 -22.66 -5.06 14.57
N ARG A 376 -23.64 -4.58 15.34
CA ARG A 376 -24.49 -5.44 16.20
C ARG A 376 -23.70 -6.32 17.17
N ALA A 377 -22.70 -5.76 17.84
CA ALA A 377 -21.86 -6.48 18.78
C ALA A 377 -22.48 -6.54 20.17
N ARG A 378 -22.17 -7.60 20.92
CA ARG A 378 -22.35 -7.69 22.37
C ARG A 378 -21.08 -7.26 23.09
N SER A 379 -21.24 -6.83 24.33
CA SER A 379 -20.09 -6.50 25.16
C SER A 379 -19.50 -7.72 25.86
N LEU A 380 -18.23 -7.61 26.21
CA LEU A 380 -17.47 -8.60 26.99
C LEU A 380 -17.11 -8.01 28.36
N SER A 381 -16.91 -8.88 29.36
CA SER A 381 -16.44 -8.48 30.68
C SER A 381 -15.37 -9.43 31.20
N ILE A 382 -14.42 -8.92 31.97
CA ILE A 382 -13.45 -9.73 32.70
C ILE A 382 -13.98 -10.01 34.08
N LYS A 383 -14.13 -11.28 34.45
CA LYS A 383 -14.65 -11.76 35.74
C LYS A 383 -13.59 -12.53 36.50
N GLY A 384 -13.63 -12.41 37.83
CA GLY A 384 -12.69 -13.12 38.72
C GLY A 384 -11.22 -12.72 38.49
N GLU A 385 -10.34 -13.37 39.24
CA GLU A 385 -8.89 -13.23 39.14
C GLU A 385 -8.24 -14.61 39.00
N PRO A 386 -8.28 -15.25 37.82
CA PRO A 386 -7.54 -16.49 37.59
C PRO A 386 -6.03 -16.21 37.69
N THR A 387 -5.33 -17.00 38.50
CA THR A 387 -3.91 -16.77 38.83
C THR A 387 -2.97 -17.04 37.66
N ASP A 388 -3.36 -17.92 36.73
CA ASP A 388 -2.49 -18.44 35.66
C ASP A 388 -2.87 -17.91 34.27
N ILE A 389 -3.97 -17.17 34.13
CA ILE A 389 -4.47 -16.66 32.86
C ILE A 389 -4.30 -15.14 32.79
N ASN A 390 -3.45 -14.69 31.87
CA ASN A 390 -3.28 -13.29 31.52
C ASN A 390 -4.37 -12.87 30.51
N ARG A 391 -5.15 -11.86 30.86
CA ARG A 391 -6.24 -11.33 30.03
C ARG A 391 -5.93 -9.89 29.66
N THR A 392 -6.06 -9.58 28.38
CA THR A 392 -5.83 -8.24 27.84
C THR A 392 -7.03 -7.82 27.00
N THR A 393 -7.65 -6.70 27.33
CA THR A 393 -8.64 -6.07 26.45
C THR A 393 -7.96 -5.58 25.20
N LEU A 394 -8.43 -5.99 24.03
CA LEU A 394 -7.89 -5.59 22.75
C LEU A 394 -8.55 -4.33 22.21
N VAL A 395 -9.89 -4.34 22.20
CA VAL A 395 -10.72 -3.28 21.64
C VAL A 395 -11.83 -2.92 22.60
N GLN A 396 -12.04 -1.64 22.80
CA GLN A 396 -13.13 -1.12 23.62
C GLN A 396 -13.75 0.12 22.97
N THR A 397 -15.00 0.40 23.35
CA THR A 397 -15.72 1.62 22.96
C THR A 397 -15.26 2.83 23.76
N THR A 398 -15.75 4.01 23.39
CA THR A 398 -15.68 5.19 24.24
C THR A 398 -16.64 5.06 25.45
N ASP A 399 -16.49 5.94 26.44
CA ASP A 399 -17.30 6.00 27.65
C ASP A 399 -18.76 6.42 27.42
N ILE A 400 -19.09 7.01 26.27
CA ILE A 400 -20.46 7.40 25.92
C ILE A 400 -21.30 6.27 25.33
N ALA A 401 -20.67 5.14 24.95
CA ALA A 401 -21.38 3.95 24.51
C ALA A 401 -22.00 3.20 25.69
N TRP A 402 -23.03 2.42 25.44
CA TRP A 402 -23.64 1.54 26.44
C TRP A 402 -24.06 0.21 25.85
N GLY A 403 -24.20 -0.80 26.68
CA GLY A 403 -24.74 -2.11 26.32
C GLY A 403 -26.23 -2.15 26.65
N GLU A 404 -27.06 -2.02 25.62
CA GLU A 404 -28.51 -2.08 25.72
C GLU A 404 -28.99 -3.50 26.10
N THR A 405 -29.66 -3.64 27.22
CA THR A 405 -30.12 -4.92 27.74
C THR A 405 -31.59 -5.22 27.39
N ASP A 406 -32.39 -4.21 27.04
CA ASP A 406 -33.72 -4.42 26.47
C ASP A 406 -33.65 -4.67 24.98
N ILE A 407 -33.38 -5.92 24.62
CA ILE A 407 -33.21 -6.35 23.23
C ILE A 407 -34.45 -6.07 22.35
N ALA A 408 -35.65 -5.99 22.96
CA ALA A 408 -36.89 -5.73 22.25
C ALA A 408 -37.01 -4.25 21.82
N SER A 409 -36.27 -3.36 22.43
CA SER A 409 -36.25 -1.92 22.11
C SER A 409 -35.33 -1.61 20.92
N ILE A 410 -34.46 -2.55 20.49
CA ILE A 410 -33.47 -2.33 19.45
C ILE A 410 -34.17 -2.06 18.10
N GLY A 411 -33.80 -0.94 17.45
CA GLY A 411 -34.46 -0.42 16.23
C GLY A 411 -35.50 0.65 16.50
N GLN A 412 -35.72 1.01 17.77
CA GLN A 412 -36.45 2.18 18.21
C GLN A 412 -35.49 3.26 18.74
N ASP A 413 -36.02 4.40 19.19
CA ASP A 413 -35.21 5.38 19.92
C ASP A 413 -34.85 4.83 21.30
N VAL A 414 -33.63 4.32 21.46
CA VAL A 414 -33.09 3.82 22.72
C VAL A 414 -32.22 4.88 23.38
N SER A 415 -32.23 4.91 24.71
CA SER A 415 -31.43 5.79 25.54
C SER A 415 -30.91 5.03 26.75
N TYR A 416 -29.69 5.35 27.16
CA TYR A 416 -29.07 4.74 28.33
C TYR A 416 -29.93 4.83 29.60
N GLU A 417 -30.18 3.71 30.25
CA GLU A 417 -30.90 3.57 31.52
C GLU A 417 -29.95 3.17 32.65
N GLU A 418 -29.67 4.12 33.55
CA GLU A 418 -28.77 3.88 34.69
C GLU A 418 -29.23 2.73 35.59
N GLY A 419 -28.37 1.76 35.83
CA GLY A 419 -28.68 0.58 36.68
C GLY A 419 -29.41 -0.54 35.94
N VAL A 420 -29.76 -0.37 34.69
CA VAL A 420 -30.34 -1.39 33.81
C VAL A 420 -29.31 -1.79 32.75
N ASP A 421 -28.78 -0.80 32.02
CA ASP A 421 -27.82 -1.00 30.95
C ASP A 421 -26.39 -1.06 31.45
N ASN A 422 -25.53 -1.69 30.64
CA ASN A 422 -24.10 -1.75 30.91
C ASN A 422 -23.44 -0.43 30.49
N PRO A 423 -22.81 0.35 31.38
CA PRO A 423 -22.16 1.60 31.01
C PRO A 423 -20.85 1.35 30.26
N GLY A 424 -20.51 2.29 29.36
CA GLY A 424 -19.20 2.30 28.71
C GLY A 424 -18.05 2.74 29.64
N PRO A 425 -16.77 2.50 29.23
CA PRO A 425 -16.38 1.84 28.00
C PRO A 425 -16.62 0.33 28.01
N LEU A 426 -17.04 -0.23 26.90
CA LEU A 426 -17.38 -1.64 26.74
C LEU A 426 -16.31 -2.39 25.95
N PHE A 427 -15.96 -3.59 26.40
CA PHE A 427 -14.99 -4.43 25.71
C PHE A 427 -15.66 -5.17 24.54
N MET A 428 -15.05 -5.15 23.37
CA MET A 428 -15.51 -5.83 22.16
C MET A 428 -14.62 -7.00 21.76
N ALA A 429 -13.36 -7.00 22.22
CA ALA A 429 -12.41 -8.08 21.99
C ALA A 429 -11.46 -8.22 23.18
N ILE A 430 -11.21 -9.47 23.58
CA ILE A 430 -10.31 -9.83 24.69
C ILE A 430 -9.41 -10.97 24.22
N ALA A 431 -8.10 -10.84 24.48
CA ALA A 431 -7.13 -11.93 24.37
C ALA A 431 -6.80 -12.48 25.76
N ALA A 432 -6.66 -13.79 25.86
CA ALA A 432 -6.24 -14.48 27.07
C ALA A 432 -5.17 -15.54 26.75
N GLU A 433 -4.16 -15.67 27.62
CA GLU A 433 -3.10 -16.66 27.53
C GLU A 433 -2.95 -17.36 28.87
N ASP A 434 -3.05 -18.68 28.87
CA ASP A 434 -2.70 -19.52 30.02
C ASP A 434 -1.16 -19.66 30.07
N SER A 435 -0.54 -19.09 31.06
CA SER A 435 0.92 -19.05 31.21
C SER A 435 1.55 -20.43 31.47
N VAL A 436 0.79 -21.39 31.97
CA VAL A 436 1.21 -22.75 32.32
C VAL A 436 1.02 -23.68 31.12
N LYS A 437 -0.17 -23.73 30.55
CA LYS A 437 -0.55 -24.62 29.44
C LYS A 437 -0.09 -24.09 28.09
N LYS A 438 0.23 -22.78 27.99
CA LYS A 438 0.55 -22.07 26.76
C LYS A 438 -0.59 -22.02 25.75
N SER A 439 -1.82 -22.27 26.23
CA SER A 439 -3.01 -22.14 25.39
C SER A 439 -3.43 -20.68 25.26
N ARG A 440 -4.00 -20.33 24.12
CA ARG A 440 -4.40 -18.97 23.78
C ARG A 440 -5.88 -18.92 23.37
N LEU A 441 -6.56 -17.91 23.82
CA LEU A 441 -7.97 -17.66 23.51
C LEU A 441 -8.14 -16.19 23.11
N VAL A 442 -8.78 -15.94 21.96
CA VAL A 442 -9.25 -14.61 21.60
C VAL A 442 -10.76 -14.66 21.42
N VAL A 443 -11.47 -13.79 22.11
CA VAL A 443 -12.94 -13.70 22.04
C VAL A 443 -13.32 -12.32 21.49
N PHE A 444 -14.19 -12.34 20.49
CA PHE A 444 -14.84 -11.15 19.91
C PHE A 444 -16.34 -11.20 20.18
N GLY A 445 -16.92 -10.06 20.53
CA GLY A 445 -18.35 -9.93 20.86
C GLY A 445 -19.27 -9.94 19.62
N ASN A 446 -18.75 -10.28 18.45
CA ASN A 446 -19.53 -10.40 17.23
C ASN A 446 -18.73 -11.10 16.12
N SER A 447 -19.42 -11.68 15.15
CA SER A 447 -18.80 -12.32 13.96
C SER A 447 -18.95 -11.49 12.68
N GLU A 448 -19.85 -10.50 12.70
CA GLU A 448 -20.18 -9.73 11.50
C GLU A 448 -19.05 -8.81 11.04
N PHE A 449 -18.20 -8.36 11.97
CA PHE A 449 -17.03 -7.54 11.63
C PHE A 449 -16.05 -8.28 10.69
N ALA A 450 -16.03 -9.62 10.78
CA ALA A 450 -15.19 -10.51 9.96
C ALA A 450 -15.84 -10.91 8.64
N ALA A 451 -17.13 -10.63 8.45
CA ALA A 451 -17.85 -10.99 7.22
C ALA A 451 -17.22 -10.32 5.99
N ASP A 452 -17.32 -10.95 4.83
CA ASP A 452 -16.69 -10.48 3.59
C ASP A 452 -17.07 -9.04 3.21
N VAL A 453 -18.29 -8.61 3.55
CA VAL A 453 -18.74 -7.22 3.37
C VAL A 453 -17.99 -6.23 4.26
N ASN A 454 -17.59 -6.63 5.47
CA ASN A 454 -16.96 -5.78 6.48
C ASN A 454 -15.46 -6.03 6.65
N PHE A 455 -14.93 -7.11 6.10
CA PHE A 455 -13.54 -7.53 6.30
C PHE A 455 -12.52 -6.45 5.92
N ASN A 456 -12.75 -5.77 4.80
CA ASN A 456 -11.88 -4.68 4.32
C ASN A 456 -12.27 -3.29 4.88
N ALA A 457 -13.21 -3.24 5.84
CA ALA A 457 -13.59 -1.97 6.47
C ALA A 457 -12.54 -1.56 7.51
N TYR A 458 -11.77 -0.53 7.19
CA TYR A 458 -10.69 0.00 8.04
C TYR A 458 -9.71 -1.09 8.53
N GLY A 459 -9.64 -1.33 9.85
CA GLY A 459 -8.75 -2.30 10.49
C GLY A 459 -9.37 -3.66 10.83
N ASN A 460 -10.59 -3.97 10.36
CA ASN A 460 -11.29 -5.19 10.76
C ASN A 460 -10.52 -6.46 10.39
N GLY A 461 -10.13 -6.57 9.12
CA GLY A 461 -9.36 -7.72 8.62
C GLY A 461 -8.02 -7.85 9.34
N ASP A 462 -7.30 -6.73 9.51
CA ASP A 462 -6.00 -6.74 10.20
C ASP A 462 -6.14 -7.19 11.66
N LEU A 463 -7.16 -6.73 12.38
CA LEU A 463 -7.41 -7.12 13.75
C LEU A 463 -7.63 -8.64 13.87
N LEU A 464 -8.49 -9.22 13.00
CA LEU A 464 -8.79 -10.65 13.05
C LEU A 464 -7.58 -11.50 12.63
N ILE A 465 -6.91 -11.14 11.53
CA ILE A 465 -5.74 -11.87 11.05
C ILE A 465 -4.60 -11.81 12.08
N ASN A 466 -4.37 -10.66 12.70
CA ASN A 466 -3.39 -10.52 13.77
C ASN A 466 -3.74 -11.37 14.99
N ALA A 467 -5.04 -11.49 15.33
CA ALA A 467 -5.51 -12.36 16.41
C ALA A 467 -5.24 -13.84 16.10
N ILE A 468 -5.46 -14.27 14.86
CA ILE A 468 -5.17 -15.64 14.42
C ILE A 468 -3.64 -15.90 14.40
N ASP A 469 -2.84 -14.96 13.90
CA ASP A 469 -1.38 -15.07 13.91
C ASP A 469 -0.83 -15.19 15.33
N TRP A 470 -1.34 -14.37 16.26
CA TRP A 470 -0.95 -14.45 17.65
C TRP A 470 -1.39 -15.77 18.28
N ALA A 471 -2.62 -16.22 18.05
CA ALA A 471 -3.12 -17.50 18.53
C ALA A 471 -2.27 -18.68 18.00
N ALA A 472 -1.81 -18.60 16.75
CA ALA A 472 -0.93 -19.59 16.14
C ALA A 472 0.56 -19.47 16.53
N GLU A 473 0.92 -18.62 17.49
CA GLU A 473 2.30 -18.33 17.92
C GLU A 473 3.19 -17.79 16.77
N GLN A 474 2.59 -17.00 15.87
CA GLN A 474 3.26 -16.46 14.69
C GLN A 474 3.37 -14.92 14.72
N GLU A 475 3.82 -14.36 15.84
CA GLU A 475 3.92 -12.90 16.02
C GLU A 475 4.80 -12.21 14.97
N ASN A 476 5.73 -12.93 14.33
CA ASN A 476 6.54 -12.42 13.22
C ASN A 476 5.76 -12.23 11.92
N LEU A 477 4.57 -12.82 11.79
CA LEU A 477 3.67 -12.63 10.64
C LEU A 477 2.61 -11.55 10.87
N ILE A 478 2.50 -11.04 12.08
CA ILE A 478 1.54 -9.99 12.41
C ILE A 478 1.80 -8.77 11.50
N ASN A 479 0.74 -8.26 10.88
CA ASN A 479 0.75 -7.15 9.91
C ASN A 479 1.57 -7.39 8.63
N LEU A 480 1.77 -8.64 8.22
CA LEU A 480 2.35 -9.00 6.92
C LEU A 480 1.26 -9.38 5.91
N THR A 481 0.07 -8.82 6.03
CA THR A 481 -1.01 -9.01 5.04
C THR A 481 -0.66 -8.23 3.78
N PRO A 482 -0.48 -8.87 2.62
CA PRO A 482 -0.16 -8.17 1.39
C PRO A 482 -1.27 -7.21 0.98
N LYS A 483 -0.89 -6.03 0.49
CA LYS A 483 -1.83 -5.02 0.03
C LYS A 483 -2.66 -5.54 -1.14
N GLU A 484 -3.98 -5.53 -0.99
CA GLU A 484 -4.86 -5.82 -2.13
C GLU A 484 -4.81 -4.68 -3.15
N PRO A 485 -4.83 -4.99 -4.47
CA PRO A 485 -4.91 -3.96 -5.49
C PRO A 485 -6.23 -3.20 -5.36
N ILE A 486 -6.13 -1.88 -5.25
CA ILE A 486 -7.31 -1.01 -5.18
C ILE A 486 -8.02 -1.04 -6.54
N THR A 487 -9.12 -1.77 -6.63
CA THR A 487 -9.99 -1.75 -7.80
C THR A 487 -10.79 -0.45 -7.81
N ARG A 488 -10.42 0.47 -8.70
CA ARG A 488 -11.16 1.73 -8.87
C ARG A 488 -12.35 1.50 -9.78
N SER A 489 -13.56 1.64 -9.25
CA SER A 489 -14.76 1.76 -10.07
C SER A 489 -14.90 3.20 -10.57
N PHE A 490 -14.99 3.38 -11.88
CA PHE A 490 -15.25 4.68 -12.46
C PHE A 490 -16.73 5.05 -12.22
N ASN A 491 -16.98 5.97 -11.29
CA ASN A 491 -18.30 6.56 -11.13
C ASN A 491 -18.45 7.66 -12.17
N PRO A 492 -19.28 7.48 -13.22
CA PRO A 492 -19.47 8.50 -14.23
C PRO A 492 -20.09 9.74 -13.58
N LEU A 493 -19.51 10.91 -13.89
CA LEU A 493 -20.02 12.19 -13.44
C LEU A 493 -21.48 12.34 -13.86
N ASN A 494 -22.33 12.81 -12.96
CA ASN A 494 -23.70 13.15 -13.34
C ASN A 494 -23.70 14.36 -14.30
N GLN A 495 -24.81 14.59 -15.02
CA GLN A 495 -24.89 15.66 -16.03
C GLN A 495 -24.53 17.06 -15.48
N ILE A 496 -24.90 17.36 -14.24
CA ILE A 496 -24.62 18.66 -13.60
C ILE A 496 -23.11 18.79 -13.32
N GLN A 497 -22.47 17.76 -12.80
CA GLN A 497 -21.02 17.74 -12.57
C GLN A 497 -20.23 17.84 -13.87
N LEU A 498 -20.67 17.15 -14.93
CA LEU A 498 -20.05 17.22 -16.25
C LEU A 498 -20.13 18.63 -16.82
N ILE A 499 -21.31 19.28 -16.76
CA ILE A 499 -21.50 20.66 -17.19
C ILE A 499 -20.64 21.64 -16.38
N ALA A 500 -20.54 21.45 -15.06
CA ALA A 500 -19.70 22.29 -14.20
C ALA A 500 -18.21 22.17 -14.55
N VAL A 501 -17.71 20.97 -14.82
CA VAL A 501 -16.33 20.73 -15.27
C VAL A 501 -16.06 21.38 -16.63
N ILE A 502 -16.99 21.22 -17.60
CA ILE A 502 -16.87 21.80 -18.94
C ILE A 502 -16.88 23.33 -18.86
N LEU A 503 -17.83 23.94 -18.13
CA LEU A 503 -17.89 25.39 -17.96
C LEU A 503 -16.68 25.95 -17.21
N GLY A 504 -16.19 25.24 -16.19
CA GLY A 504 -15.01 25.61 -15.44
C GLY A 504 -13.74 25.61 -16.29
N SER A 505 -13.54 24.55 -17.08
CA SER A 505 -12.33 24.40 -17.91
C SER A 505 -12.34 25.29 -19.16
N ILE A 506 -13.47 25.39 -19.86
CA ILE A 506 -13.56 26.08 -21.16
C ILE A 506 -13.85 27.59 -21.00
N CYS A 507 -14.63 27.99 -19.97
CA CYS A 507 -15.04 29.38 -19.81
C CYS A 507 -14.32 30.10 -18.68
N LEU A 508 -14.23 29.49 -17.49
CA LEU A 508 -13.73 30.17 -16.29
C LEU A 508 -12.21 30.34 -16.31
N MET A 509 -11.43 29.29 -16.65
CA MET A 509 -9.97 29.38 -16.72
C MET A 509 -9.47 30.36 -17.81
N PRO A 510 -9.93 30.30 -19.08
CA PRO A 510 -9.56 31.29 -20.08
C PRO A 510 -10.08 32.68 -19.75
N GLY A 511 -11.26 32.80 -19.14
CA GLY A 511 -11.83 34.06 -18.68
C GLY A 511 -10.97 34.78 -17.63
N VAL A 512 -10.44 34.05 -16.64
CA VAL A 512 -9.52 34.59 -15.64
C VAL A 512 -8.21 35.06 -16.28
N ALA A 513 -7.67 34.27 -17.22
CA ALA A 513 -6.45 34.64 -17.95
C ALA A 513 -6.64 35.92 -18.80
N LEU A 514 -7.78 36.03 -19.50
CA LEU A 514 -8.15 37.22 -20.27
C LEU A 514 -8.33 38.44 -19.37
N ALA A 515 -9.05 38.29 -18.26
CA ALA A 515 -9.25 39.37 -17.29
C ALA A 515 -7.92 39.87 -16.71
N GLY A 516 -7.02 38.96 -16.33
CA GLY A 516 -5.66 39.27 -15.88
C GLY A 516 -4.85 40.02 -16.96
N GLY A 517 -4.96 39.60 -18.22
CA GLY A 517 -4.34 40.26 -19.38
C GLY A 517 -4.84 41.67 -19.57
N ILE A 518 -6.17 41.89 -19.54
CA ILE A 518 -6.81 43.21 -19.66
C ILE A 518 -6.38 44.13 -18.50
N VAL A 519 -6.45 43.65 -17.26
CA VAL A 519 -6.01 44.41 -16.07
C VAL A 519 -4.54 44.83 -16.19
N SER A 520 -3.67 43.92 -16.61
CA SER A 520 -2.25 44.22 -16.83
C SER A 520 -2.05 45.23 -17.96
N TRP A 521 -2.79 45.13 -19.04
CA TRP A 521 -2.75 46.09 -20.16
C TRP A 521 -3.21 47.49 -19.73
N ILE A 522 -4.31 47.61 -19.00
CA ILE A 522 -4.83 48.88 -18.47
C ILE A 522 -3.82 49.49 -17.50
N ALA A 523 -3.22 48.69 -16.60
CA ALA A 523 -2.21 49.17 -15.64
C ALA A 523 -0.97 49.70 -16.34
N ARG A 524 -0.50 49.06 -17.44
CA ARG A 524 0.62 49.58 -18.25
C ARG A 524 0.30 50.86 -18.97
N ARG A 525 -0.91 51.00 -19.51
CA ARG A 525 -1.37 52.23 -20.22
C ARG A 525 -1.52 53.43 -19.31
N LYS A 526 -1.78 53.23 -18.01
CA LYS A 526 -1.83 54.33 -17.00
C LYS A 526 -0.45 54.78 -16.50
N ARG A 527 0.61 53.99 -16.76
CA ARG A 527 1.97 54.29 -16.33
C ARG A 527 2.87 54.85 -17.45
N GLY A 528 2.42 54.91 -18.67
CA GLY A 528 3.00 55.63 -19.82
C GLY A 528 2.20 56.85 -20.17
#